data_7797045324f0daf17295863ac73f13bf
#
_entry.id   7797045324f0daf17295863ac73f13bf
#
_cell.length_a   1.000
_cell.length_b   1.000
_cell.length_c   1.000
_cell.angle_alpha   90.00
_cell.angle_beta   90.00
_cell.angle_gamma   90.00
#
_symmetry.space_group_name_H-M   'P 1'
#
loop_
_entity.id
_entity.type
_entity.pdbx_description
1 polymer ?
#
loop_
_entity_poly.entity_id
_entity_poly.type
_entity_poly.pdbx_seq_one_letter_code
_entity_poly.pdbx_strand_id
1 'polypeptide(L)'
;MESAVQEASYSPYVKLDLRPVPWMRLVGGLRADYFTFDVRNLCDTCPQQPAGRKDSGQVSPKGNLILGPWFNTEFFVNYGTGFHSNDARSTVSGGSSPLARAQGAEVGFRSKPWGPSGLELFTTFWWLDLKSELVFVGDEGTTEARGPTQRYGVEVGGRGQIYGPLYFNGSFTWTHAEFEDTGLAIPLAPDLTAYAALLLRWPEGLSSQIQMTYLGVRNLTEDRTIKAPSWIDFDLTERYLLPIKLSHGHLEAILYIQNLFNTNWEQATFAFTSRLPNEPAGGALDIHFVPGNPRFVMGGLAWYF
;
A
#
# COMPACT_ATOMS: atom_id res chain seq x y z
N MET A 1 -24.11 15.78 -8.33
CA MET A 1 -23.48 15.57 -9.65
C MET A 1 -23.98 14.24 -10.20
N GLU A 2 -24.54 14.23 -11.38
CA GLU A 2 -25.02 12.99 -12.01
C GLU A 2 -24.33 12.84 -13.36
N SER A 3 -23.48 11.81 -13.50
CA SER A 3 -22.77 11.53 -14.74
C SER A 3 -22.65 10.02 -14.94
N ALA A 4 -22.76 9.56 -16.19
CA ALA A 4 -22.41 8.20 -16.58
C ALA A 4 -20.96 8.17 -17.02
N VAL A 5 -20.17 7.25 -16.42
CA VAL A 5 -18.76 7.06 -16.75
C VAL A 5 -18.59 5.65 -17.30
N GLN A 6 -17.94 5.55 -18.46
CA GLN A 6 -17.53 4.27 -19.04
C GLN A 6 -16.02 4.31 -19.28
N GLU A 7 -15.33 3.33 -18.74
CA GLU A 7 -13.91 3.12 -18.95
C GLU A 7 -13.69 1.72 -19.50
N ALA A 8 -12.86 1.60 -20.54
CA ALA A 8 -12.46 0.32 -21.10
C ALA A 8 -10.96 0.30 -21.37
N SER A 9 -10.33 -0.85 -21.15
CA SER A 9 -8.91 -1.03 -21.41
C SER A 9 -8.61 -2.33 -22.16
N TYR A 10 -7.61 -2.28 -23.02
CA TYR A 10 -7.03 -3.41 -23.74
C TYR A 10 -5.55 -3.46 -23.43
N SER A 11 -5.08 -4.58 -22.87
CA SER A 11 -3.74 -4.65 -22.27
C SER A 11 -3.00 -5.93 -22.64
N PRO A 12 -2.64 -6.15 -23.93
CA PRO A 12 -1.81 -7.28 -24.32
C PRO A 12 -0.42 -7.20 -23.67
N TYR A 13 0.11 -8.35 -23.29
CA TYR A 13 1.45 -8.44 -22.71
C TYR A 13 2.21 -9.67 -23.20
N VAL A 14 3.53 -9.58 -23.16
CA VAL A 14 4.45 -10.70 -23.37
C VAL A 14 5.46 -10.75 -22.24
N LYS A 15 5.79 -11.96 -21.79
CA LYS A 15 6.79 -12.23 -20.76
C LYS A 15 7.75 -13.30 -21.24
N LEU A 16 9.05 -13.03 -21.07
CA LEU A 16 10.13 -13.98 -21.32
C LEU A 16 10.83 -14.28 -20.00
N ASP A 17 11.06 -15.56 -19.70
CA ASP A 17 11.74 -16.04 -18.50
C ASP A 17 12.86 -16.98 -18.96
N LEU A 18 14.11 -16.57 -18.79
CA LEU A 18 15.29 -17.27 -19.26
C LEU A 18 16.18 -17.65 -18.08
N ARG A 19 16.76 -18.84 -18.17
CA ARG A 19 17.81 -19.33 -17.24
C ARG A 19 19.03 -19.77 -18.04
N PRO A 20 19.87 -18.80 -18.48
CA PRO A 20 21.03 -19.11 -19.30
C PRO A 20 22.03 -20.01 -18.60
N VAL A 21 22.13 -19.86 -17.28
CA VAL A 21 22.97 -20.68 -16.40
C VAL A 21 22.23 -20.92 -15.06
N PRO A 22 22.59 -21.96 -14.27
CA PRO A 22 21.86 -22.32 -13.05
C PRO A 22 21.75 -21.21 -12.00
N TRP A 23 22.70 -20.30 -11.97
CA TRP A 23 22.80 -19.19 -11.00
C TRP A 23 22.28 -17.84 -11.54
N MET A 24 21.70 -17.80 -12.77
CA MET A 24 21.20 -16.55 -13.34
C MET A 24 19.81 -16.77 -13.98
N ARG A 25 18.86 -15.94 -13.57
CA ARG A 25 17.52 -15.88 -14.17
C ARG A 25 17.24 -14.46 -14.66
N LEU A 26 16.84 -14.33 -15.90
CA LEU A 26 16.45 -13.10 -16.55
C LEU A 26 14.96 -13.15 -16.85
N VAL A 27 14.21 -12.16 -16.40
CA VAL A 27 12.79 -12.03 -16.70
C VAL A 27 12.57 -10.69 -17.39
N GLY A 28 12.15 -10.73 -18.66
CA GLY A 28 11.74 -9.56 -19.44
C GLY A 28 10.24 -9.54 -19.64
N GLY A 29 9.64 -8.37 -19.66
CA GLY A 29 8.23 -8.21 -19.95
C GLY A 29 7.94 -6.92 -20.70
N LEU A 30 6.95 -6.95 -21.57
CA LEU A 30 6.43 -5.80 -22.28
C LEU A 30 4.91 -5.87 -22.24
N ARG A 31 4.27 -4.79 -21.80
CA ARG A 31 2.83 -4.62 -21.81
C ARG A 31 2.48 -3.35 -22.59
N ALA A 32 1.49 -3.44 -23.46
CA ALA A 32 0.93 -2.29 -24.14
C ALA A 32 -0.52 -2.09 -23.67
N ASP A 33 -0.81 -0.90 -23.20
CA ASP A 33 -2.12 -0.54 -22.67
C ASP A 33 -2.77 0.50 -23.57
N TYR A 34 -4.06 0.34 -23.84
CA TYR A 34 -4.89 1.32 -24.52
C TYR A 34 -6.17 1.49 -23.73
N PHE A 35 -6.43 2.72 -23.29
CA PHE A 35 -7.58 3.11 -22.48
C PHE A 35 -8.49 4.06 -23.25
N THR A 36 -9.79 3.88 -23.05
CA THR A 36 -10.83 4.78 -23.53
C THR A 36 -11.66 5.27 -22.34
N PHE A 37 -11.86 6.56 -22.25
CA PHE A 37 -12.67 7.23 -21.22
C PHE A 37 -13.84 7.91 -21.91
N ASP A 38 -15.08 7.60 -21.53
CA ASP A 38 -16.30 8.25 -22.02
C ASP A 38 -17.10 8.74 -20.81
N VAL A 39 -17.35 10.04 -20.75
CA VAL A 39 -18.11 10.68 -19.68
C VAL A 39 -19.29 11.42 -20.28
N ARG A 40 -20.49 11.09 -19.82
CA ARG A 40 -21.73 11.74 -20.22
C ARG A 40 -22.34 12.47 -19.04
N ASN A 41 -22.63 13.74 -19.21
CA ASN A 41 -23.40 14.49 -18.24
C ASN A 41 -24.87 14.05 -18.31
N LEU A 42 -25.44 13.62 -17.18
CA LEU A 42 -26.85 13.23 -17.05
C LEU A 42 -27.69 14.32 -16.36
N CYS A 43 -27.07 15.43 -15.95
CA CYS A 43 -27.76 16.56 -15.29
C CYS A 43 -28.13 17.63 -16.29
N ASP A 44 -29.40 17.73 -16.64
CA ASP A 44 -29.91 18.72 -17.59
C ASP A 44 -29.74 20.18 -17.10
N THR A 45 -29.65 20.38 -15.80
CA THR A 45 -29.51 21.70 -15.17
C THR A 45 -28.07 22.06 -14.81
N CYS A 46 -27.10 21.18 -15.09
CA CYS A 46 -25.70 21.35 -14.74
C CYS A 46 -24.78 21.33 -15.99
N PRO A 47 -24.89 22.29 -16.91
CA PRO A 47 -24.17 22.24 -18.19
C PRO A 47 -22.64 22.32 -18.08
N GLN A 48 -22.10 22.69 -16.92
CA GLN A 48 -20.64 22.81 -16.69
C GLN A 48 -20.00 21.52 -16.21
N GLN A 49 -20.75 20.40 -16.09
CA GLN A 49 -20.13 19.13 -15.72
C GLN A 49 -19.28 18.57 -16.88
N PRO A 50 -18.12 17.97 -16.57
CA PRO A 50 -17.28 17.34 -17.57
C PRO A 50 -18.06 16.30 -18.39
N ALA A 51 -17.96 16.40 -19.72
CA ALA A 51 -18.47 15.42 -20.65
C ALA A 51 -17.54 15.34 -21.86
N GLY A 52 -17.43 14.16 -22.47
CA GLY A 52 -16.62 13.94 -23.65
C GLY A 52 -15.94 12.59 -23.64
N ARG A 53 -15.06 12.39 -24.62
CA ARG A 53 -14.28 11.17 -24.76
C ARG A 53 -12.81 11.49 -24.87
N LYS A 54 -11.95 10.64 -24.24
CA LYS A 54 -10.51 10.69 -24.35
C LYS A 54 -9.92 9.29 -24.39
N ASP A 55 -8.94 9.12 -25.25
CA ASP A 55 -8.21 7.85 -25.38
C ASP A 55 -6.75 8.10 -25.01
N SER A 56 -6.08 7.06 -24.45
CA SER A 56 -4.67 7.14 -24.08
C SER A 56 -4.03 5.77 -24.17
N GLY A 57 -2.77 5.72 -24.58
CA GLY A 57 -2.00 4.48 -24.63
C GLY A 57 -0.62 4.61 -24.02
N GLN A 58 -0.13 3.52 -23.46
CA GLN A 58 1.21 3.45 -22.89
C GLN A 58 1.82 2.06 -23.10
N VAL A 59 3.14 2.05 -23.27
CA VAL A 59 3.93 0.82 -23.29
C VAL A 59 4.79 0.78 -22.03
N SER A 60 4.73 -0.36 -21.33
CA SER A 60 5.35 -0.56 -20.02
C SER A 60 6.32 -1.75 -20.07
N PRO A 61 7.62 -1.49 -20.36
CA PRO A 61 8.66 -2.50 -20.23
C PRO A 61 9.01 -2.78 -18.77
N LYS A 62 9.44 -4.03 -18.49
CA LYS A 62 10.04 -4.43 -17.22
C LYS A 62 11.13 -5.45 -17.43
N GLY A 63 12.13 -5.43 -16.54
CA GLY A 63 13.24 -6.37 -16.53
C GLY A 63 13.65 -6.73 -15.12
N ASN A 64 13.93 -8.00 -14.88
CA ASN A 64 14.43 -8.48 -13.61
C ASN A 64 15.64 -9.38 -13.87
N LEU A 65 16.71 -9.14 -13.12
CA LEU A 65 17.88 -9.99 -13.03
C LEU A 65 17.93 -10.60 -11.64
N ILE A 66 17.99 -11.93 -11.57
CA ILE A 66 18.12 -12.65 -10.32
C ILE A 66 19.39 -13.49 -10.40
N LEU A 67 20.25 -13.37 -9.38
CA LEU A 67 21.54 -14.03 -9.27
C LEU A 67 21.58 -14.91 -8.03
N GLY A 68 22.06 -16.12 -8.16
CA GLY A 68 22.14 -17.12 -7.09
C GLY A 68 21.26 -18.35 -7.37
N PRO A 69 20.92 -19.19 -6.35
CA PRO A 69 21.30 -18.97 -4.96
C PRO A 69 22.77 -19.31 -4.65
N TRP A 70 23.45 -18.46 -3.89
CA TRP A 70 24.72 -18.76 -3.25
C TRP A 70 24.54 -18.75 -1.74
N PHE A 71 24.88 -19.81 -1.05
CA PHE A 71 24.66 -19.94 0.41
C PHE A 71 23.21 -19.63 0.82
N ASN A 72 22.23 -20.17 0.07
CA ASN A 72 20.78 -19.91 0.23
C ASN A 72 20.39 -18.43 0.10
N THR A 73 21.18 -17.63 -0.61
CA THR A 73 20.95 -16.20 -0.83
C THR A 73 20.85 -15.91 -2.32
N GLU A 74 19.82 -15.18 -2.71
CA GLU A 74 19.62 -14.65 -4.05
C GLU A 74 19.71 -13.12 -4.02
N PHE A 75 20.36 -12.55 -5.00
CA PHE A 75 20.41 -11.10 -5.25
C PHE A 75 19.52 -10.77 -6.44
N PHE A 76 18.89 -9.61 -6.41
CA PHE A 76 18.05 -9.19 -7.52
C PHE A 76 18.21 -7.72 -7.84
N VAL A 77 17.99 -7.41 -9.12
CA VAL A 77 17.84 -6.06 -9.66
C VAL A 77 16.58 -6.07 -10.49
N ASN A 78 15.65 -5.17 -10.20
CA ASN A 78 14.40 -4.99 -10.91
C ASN A 78 14.34 -3.57 -11.46
N TYR A 79 13.81 -3.44 -12.67
CA TYR A 79 13.41 -2.16 -13.24
C TYR A 79 12.09 -2.34 -13.99
N GLY A 80 11.22 -1.36 -13.87
CA GLY A 80 9.96 -1.39 -14.58
C GLY A 80 9.34 -0.01 -14.73
N THR A 81 8.50 0.09 -15.76
CA THR A 81 7.61 1.22 -15.93
C THR A 81 6.16 0.76 -15.81
N GLY A 82 5.31 1.66 -15.39
CA GLY A 82 3.89 1.45 -15.22
C GLY A 82 3.14 2.79 -15.30
N PHE A 83 1.92 2.78 -14.85
CA PHE A 83 1.10 3.99 -14.77
C PHE A 83 0.02 3.83 -13.73
N HIS A 84 -0.55 4.95 -13.33
CA HIS A 84 -1.82 5.05 -12.63
C HIS A 84 -2.85 5.68 -13.56
N SER A 85 -4.04 5.08 -13.69
CA SER A 85 -5.18 5.70 -14.41
C SER A 85 -5.87 6.70 -13.50
N ASN A 86 -6.08 7.91 -14.02
CA ASN A 86 -6.76 8.95 -13.27
C ASN A 86 -8.30 8.90 -13.48
N ASP A 87 -9.06 9.61 -12.65
CA ASP A 87 -10.51 9.72 -12.76
C ASP A 87 -10.92 10.18 -14.17
N ALA A 88 -11.89 9.48 -14.76
CA ALA A 88 -12.31 9.74 -16.12
C ALA A 88 -12.84 11.17 -16.33
N ARG A 89 -13.54 11.75 -15.35
CA ARG A 89 -14.09 13.11 -15.42
C ARG A 89 -12.98 14.16 -15.42
N SER A 90 -11.98 14.00 -14.55
CA SER A 90 -10.79 14.86 -14.53
C SER A 90 -9.96 14.73 -15.82
N THR A 91 -9.86 13.51 -16.34
CA THR A 91 -9.20 13.21 -17.61
C THR A 91 -9.86 13.90 -18.80
N VAL A 92 -11.17 13.79 -18.92
CA VAL A 92 -11.94 14.37 -20.03
C VAL A 92 -11.98 15.89 -19.97
N SER A 93 -12.05 16.48 -18.77
CA SER A 93 -11.97 17.94 -18.58
C SER A 93 -10.60 18.54 -18.85
N GLY A 94 -9.56 17.70 -19.00
CA GLY A 94 -8.18 18.15 -19.18
C GLY A 94 -7.46 18.50 -17.88
N GLY A 95 -8.06 18.23 -16.72
CA GLY A 95 -7.49 18.50 -15.40
C GLY A 95 -6.37 17.53 -14.99
N SER A 96 -6.31 16.35 -15.62
CA SER A 96 -5.27 15.36 -15.32
C SER A 96 -4.82 14.60 -16.56
N SER A 97 -3.60 14.03 -16.50
CA SER A 97 -3.14 13.07 -17.50
C SER A 97 -3.99 11.79 -17.39
N PRO A 98 -4.48 11.21 -18.49
CA PRO A 98 -5.22 9.96 -18.45
C PRO A 98 -4.48 8.82 -17.76
N LEU A 99 -3.20 8.69 -18.06
CA LEU A 99 -2.29 7.69 -17.53
C LEU A 99 -1.06 8.41 -16.95
N ALA A 100 -1.01 8.55 -15.64
CA ALA A 100 0.14 9.10 -14.94
C ALA A 100 1.26 8.07 -14.94
N ARG A 101 2.33 8.33 -15.70
CA ARG A 101 3.45 7.41 -15.86
C ARG A 101 4.24 7.26 -14.57
N ALA A 102 4.58 6.02 -14.24
CA ALA A 102 5.46 5.64 -13.16
C ALA A 102 6.66 4.86 -13.69
N GLN A 103 7.80 4.99 -13.04
CA GLN A 103 8.98 4.14 -13.25
C GLN A 103 9.63 3.85 -11.91
N GLY A 104 10.18 2.66 -11.76
CA GLY A 104 10.80 2.25 -10.51
C GLY A 104 11.95 1.28 -10.73
N ALA A 105 12.86 1.28 -9.78
CA ALA A 105 13.99 0.37 -9.73
C ALA A 105 14.16 -0.16 -8.31
N GLU A 106 14.61 -1.40 -8.20
CA GLU A 106 14.88 -2.07 -6.94
C GLU A 106 16.19 -2.85 -7.05
N VAL A 107 16.95 -2.87 -5.96
CA VAL A 107 18.08 -3.77 -5.77
C VAL A 107 18.02 -4.34 -4.38
N GLY A 108 18.25 -5.64 -4.26
CA GLY A 108 18.16 -6.27 -2.96
C GLY A 108 18.65 -7.71 -2.95
N PHE A 109 18.43 -8.32 -1.81
CA PHE A 109 18.68 -9.75 -1.64
C PHE A 109 17.58 -10.39 -0.78
N ARG A 110 17.42 -11.69 -0.94
CA ARG A 110 16.66 -12.57 -0.05
C ARG A 110 17.49 -13.78 0.31
N SER A 111 17.41 -14.18 1.56
CA SER A 111 18.24 -15.23 2.12
C SER A 111 17.44 -16.14 3.03
N LYS A 112 17.76 -17.43 3.02
CA LYS A 112 17.27 -18.43 3.98
C LYS A 112 18.46 -19.05 4.70
N PRO A 113 19.10 -18.30 5.61
CA PRO A 113 20.38 -18.72 6.21
C PRO A 113 20.28 -20.02 7.00
N TRP A 114 19.09 -20.34 7.50
CA TRP A 114 18.82 -21.59 8.26
C TRP A 114 18.20 -22.71 7.41
N GLY A 115 18.33 -22.63 6.09
CA GLY A 115 17.82 -23.63 5.14
C GLY A 115 16.42 -23.30 4.57
N PRO A 116 15.94 -24.15 3.63
CA PRO A 116 14.75 -23.86 2.83
C PRO A 116 13.44 -23.70 3.63
N SER A 117 13.31 -24.40 4.77
CA SER A 117 12.14 -24.35 5.65
C SER A 117 12.23 -23.30 6.75
N GLY A 118 13.37 -22.63 6.88
CA GLY A 118 13.58 -21.61 7.91
C GLY A 118 13.03 -20.22 7.55
N LEU A 119 13.44 -19.26 8.37
CA LEU A 119 13.11 -17.85 8.16
C LEU A 119 13.78 -17.32 6.90
N GLU A 120 13.00 -16.74 6.00
CA GLU A 120 13.47 -15.94 4.88
C GLU A 120 13.66 -14.51 5.35
N LEU A 121 14.85 -13.95 5.13
CA LEU A 121 15.18 -12.56 5.35
C LEU A 121 15.35 -11.86 4.00
N PHE A 122 14.94 -10.61 3.92
CA PHE A 122 15.12 -9.80 2.72
C PHE A 122 15.43 -8.34 3.05
N THR A 123 16.17 -7.72 2.13
CA THR A 123 16.42 -6.27 2.14
C THR A 123 16.31 -5.78 0.71
N THR A 124 15.59 -4.68 0.54
CA THR A 124 15.36 -4.04 -0.76
C THR A 124 15.61 -2.54 -0.64
N PHE A 125 16.49 -2.01 -1.47
CA PHE A 125 16.58 -0.58 -1.77
C PHE A 125 15.71 -0.33 -2.98
N TRP A 126 14.84 0.65 -2.91
CA TRP A 126 13.90 0.94 -3.98
C TRP A 126 13.84 2.43 -4.29
N TRP A 127 13.51 2.73 -5.53
CA TRP A 127 13.26 4.06 -6.05
C TRP A 127 12.02 4.03 -6.94
N LEU A 128 11.20 5.08 -6.85
CA LEU A 128 9.98 5.27 -7.61
C LEU A 128 9.84 6.74 -8.02
N ASP A 129 9.57 6.96 -9.30
CA ASP A 129 9.26 8.26 -9.90
C ASP A 129 7.85 8.20 -10.49
N LEU A 130 7.02 9.21 -10.20
CA LEU A 130 5.69 9.41 -10.79
C LEU A 130 5.65 10.76 -11.50
N LYS A 131 5.19 10.78 -12.74
CA LYS A 131 5.10 12.03 -13.53
C LYS A 131 3.95 12.94 -13.13
N SER A 132 2.99 12.45 -12.35
CA SER A 132 1.91 13.23 -11.75
C SER A 132 1.43 12.54 -10.50
N GLU A 133 1.27 13.29 -9.43
CA GLU A 133 0.70 12.83 -8.15
C GLU A 133 -0.72 13.35 -8.02
N LEU A 134 -1.61 12.52 -7.44
CA LEU A 134 -2.92 12.96 -6.98
C LEU A 134 -2.86 13.18 -5.48
N VAL A 135 -2.94 14.43 -5.07
CA VAL A 135 -2.94 14.82 -3.65
C VAL A 135 -4.37 14.97 -3.15
N PHE A 136 -4.68 14.36 -2.03
CA PHE A 136 -5.98 14.48 -1.39
C PHE A 136 -6.18 15.89 -0.81
N VAL A 137 -7.30 16.51 -1.16
CA VAL A 137 -7.69 17.84 -0.67
C VAL A 137 -8.77 17.67 0.40
N GLY A 138 -8.35 17.60 1.61
CA GLY A 138 -9.07 17.64 2.88
C GLY A 138 -10.59 17.44 2.84
N ASP A 139 -11.32 18.40 3.40
CA ASP A 139 -12.80 18.35 3.53
C ASP A 139 -13.55 18.36 2.21
N GLU A 140 -12.92 18.75 1.11
CA GLU A 140 -13.55 18.70 -0.22
C GLU A 140 -13.75 17.27 -0.71
N GLY A 141 -13.05 16.29 -0.10
CA GLY A 141 -13.11 14.90 -0.50
C GLY A 141 -12.66 14.65 -1.94
N THR A 142 -11.87 15.56 -2.49
CA THR A 142 -11.39 15.54 -3.87
C THR A 142 -9.88 15.29 -3.91
N THR A 143 -9.37 15.02 -5.10
CA THR A 143 -7.93 14.95 -5.35
C THR A 143 -7.56 15.96 -6.42
N GLU A 144 -6.44 16.64 -6.24
CA GLU A 144 -5.84 17.52 -7.24
C GLU A 144 -4.60 16.88 -7.86
N ALA A 145 -4.45 17.05 -9.18
CA ALA A 145 -3.23 16.66 -9.86
C ALA A 145 -2.11 17.67 -9.52
N ARG A 146 -1.02 17.15 -8.97
CA ARG A 146 0.20 17.90 -8.66
C ARG A 146 1.33 17.50 -9.61
N GLY A 147 2.49 18.11 -9.44
CA GLY A 147 3.70 17.86 -10.21
C GLY A 147 4.26 16.44 -10.06
N PRO A 148 5.41 16.19 -10.69
CA PRO A 148 6.10 14.91 -10.57
C PRO A 148 6.63 14.71 -9.15
N THR A 149 6.67 13.44 -8.72
CA THR A 149 7.13 13.06 -7.39
C THR A 149 8.20 12.00 -7.47
N GLN A 150 9.14 12.06 -6.54
CA GLN A 150 10.17 11.06 -6.34
C GLN A 150 10.06 10.45 -4.95
N ARG A 151 10.20 9.14 -4.90
CA ARG A 151 10.28 8.38 -3.66
C ARG A 151 11.44 7.41 -3.71
N TYR A 152 12.14 7.24 -2.58
CA TYR A 152 13.12 6.18 -2.41
C TYR A 152 13.16 5.72 -0.97
N GLY A 153 13.63 4.50 -0.77
CA GLY A 153 13.64 3.94 0.55
C GLY A 153 14.33 2.60 0.66
N VAL A 154 14.23 2.06 1.86
CA VAL A 154 14.76 0.75 2.21
C VAL A 154 13.66 -0.04 2.90
N GLU A 155 13.45 -1.26 2.46
CA GLU A 155 12.63 -2.24 3.15
C GLU A 155 13.52 -3.37 3.66
N VAL A 156 13.33 -3.73 4.94
CA VAL A 156 13.95 -4.89 5.58
C VAL A 156 12.87 -5.73 6.20
N GLY A 157 12.90 -7.03 5.97
CA GLY A 157 11.88 -7.90 6.54
C GLY A 157 12.30 -9.36 6.62
N GLY A 158 11.37 -10.14 7.18
CA GLY A 158 11.53 -11.57 7.28
C GLY A 158 10.20 -12.28 7.44
N ARG A 159 10.16 -13.53 6.99
CA ARG A 159 8.95 -14.37 7.11
C ARG A 159 9.34 -15.84 7.17
N GLY A 160 8.64 -16.59 7.98
CA GLY A 160 8.81 -18.03 8.09
C GLY A 160 8.95 -18.51 9.52
N GLN A 161 9.41 -19.73 9.65
CA GLN A 161 9.63 -20.37 10.94
C GLN A 161 10.96 -19.91 11.54
N ILE A 162 10.92 -19.39 12.77
CA ILE A 162 12.14 -19.03 13.53
C ILE A 162 12.72 -20.29 14.16
N TYR A 163 11.91 -20.97 14.97
CA TYR A 163 12.31 -22.17 15.68
C TYR A 163 11.07 -22.93 16.21
N GLY A 164 11.04 -24.26 16.04
CA GLY A 164 9.96 -25.09 16.56
C GLY A 164 8.56 -24.57 16.18
N PRO A 165 7.69 -24.27 17.16
CA PRO A 165 6.33 -23.79 16.88
C PRO A 165 6.24 -22.29 16.60
N LEU A 166 7.35 -21.53 16.62
CA LEU A 166 7.37 -20.08 16.51
C LEU A 166 7.63 -19.63 15.07
N TYR A 167 6.72 -18.78 14.56
CA TYR A 167 6.78 -18.17 13.23
C TYR A 167 6.80 -16.64 13.34
N PHE A 168 7.47 -16.02 12.40
CA PHE A 168 7.55 -14.57 12.24
C PHE A 168 7.11 -14.17 10.84
N ASN A 169 6.45 -13.02 10.76
CA ASN A 169 6.21 -12.31 9.50
C ASN A 169 6.23 -10.81 9.79
N GLY A 170 7.12 -10.08 9.15
CA GLY A 170 7.18 -8.65 9.36
C GLY A 170 8.12 -7.95 8.42
N SER A 171 7.90 -6.65 8.26
CA SER A 171 8.77 -5.73 7.54
C SER A 171 8.78 -4.35 8.18
N PHE A 172 9.84 -3.64 7.87
CA PHE A 172 10.10 -2.27 8.25
C PHE A 172 10.50 -1.54 6.98
N THR A 173 9.84 -0.41 6.68
CA THR A 173 10.11 0.40 5.49
C THR A 173 10.37 1.84 5.89
N TRP A 174 11.55 2.34 5.56
CA TRP A 174 11.86 3.75 5.59
C TRP A 174 11.70 4.34 4.20
N THR A 175 11.07 5.52 4.10
CA THR A 175 10.74 6.19 2.84
C THR A 175 11.09 7.66 2.92
N HIS A 176 11.75 8.18 1.89
CA HIS A 176 11.81 9.60 1.60
C HIS A 176 10.93 9.89 0.38
N ALA A 177 10.05 10.90 0.49
CA ALA A 177 9.07 11.24 -0.54
C ALA A 177 8.94 12.76 -0.69
N GLU A 178 9.10 13.26 -1.92
CA GLU A 178 9.03 14.69 -2.21
C GLU A 178 8.55 14.96 -3.64
N PHE A 179 8.06 16.18 -3.89
CA PHE A 179 7.83 16.69 -5.22
C PHE A 179 9.18 16.99 -5.88
N GLU A 180 9.38 16.48 -7.11
CA GLU A 180 10.67 16.55 -7.81
C GLU A 180 11.03 18.00 -8.20
N ASP A 181 10.05 18.82 -8.53
CA ASP A 181 10.20 20.19 -9.01
C ASP A 181 10.38 21.21 -7.89
N THR A 182 9.85 20.96 -6.70
CA THR A 182 9.84 21.92 -5.59
C THR A 182 10.64 21.47 -4.37
N GLY A 183 10.91 20.17 -4.22
CA GLY A 183 11.50 19.58 -3.02
C GLY A 183 10.56 19.62 -1.79
N LEU A 184 9.29 19.98 -2.00
CA LEU A 184 8.28 19.99 -0.94
C LEU A 184 7.84 18.57 -0.58
N ALA A 185 7.32 18.41 0.64
CA ALA A 185 6.82 17.11 1.09
C ALA A 185 5.54 16.70 0.36
N ILE A 186 5.39 15.42 0.12
CA ILE A 186 4.11 14.86 -0.31
C ILE A 186 3.23 14.70 0.94
N PRO A 187 2.07 15.37 1.03
CA PRO A 187 1.18 15.23 2.17
C PRO A 187 0.75 13.78 2.39
N LEU A 188 0.61 13.40 3.65
CA LEU A 188 0.19 12.08 4.13
C LEU A 188 1.17 10.92 3.85
N ALA A 189 2.27 11.14 3.13
CA ALA A 189 3.30 10.12 2.92
C ALA A 189 4.06 9.85 4.25
N PRO A 190 4.01 8.61 4.80
CA PRO A 190 4.75 8.29 6.01
C PRO A 190 6.24 8.11 5.70
N ASP A 191 7.08 8.60 6.61
CA ASP A 191 8.53 8.40 6.55
C ASP A 191 8.95 7.00 7.02
N LEU A 192 8.10 6.35 7.83
CA LEU A 192 8.35 5.06 8.41
C LEU A 192 7.08 4.24 8.56
N THR A 193 7.12 3.00 8.09
CA THR A 193 6.07 2.01 8.35
C THR A 193 6.68 0.72 8.83
N ALA A 194 6.01 0.05 9.77
CA ALA A 194 6.41 -1.28 10.19
C ALA A 194 5.19 -2.16 10.49
N TYR A 195 5.34 -3.42 10.17
CA TYR A 195 4.42 -4.48 10.49
C TYR A 195 5.19 -5.66 11.05
N ALA A 196 4.73 -6.28 12.13
CA ALA A 196 5.31 -7.50 12.65
C ALA A 196 4.24 -8.40 13.26
N ALA A 197 4.28 -9.69 12.95
CA ALA A 197 3.44 -10.70 13.56
C ALA A 197 4.29 -11.87 14.07
N LEU A 198 4.03 -12.28 15.31
CA LEU A 198 4.56 -13.50 15.89
C LEU A 198 3.41 -14.48 16.08
N LEU A 199 3.55 -15.66 15.49
CA LEU A 199 2.61 -16.77 15.62
C LEU A 199 3.28 -17.91 16.37
N LEU A 200 2.68 -18.32 17.49
CA LEU A 200 3.07 -19.49 18.25
C LEU A 200 1.99 -20.58 18.10
N ARG A 201 2.39 -21.76 17.64
CA ARG A 201 1.54 -22.96 17.55
C ARG A 201 1.81 -23.87 18.74
N TRP A 202 0.84 -23.95 19.63
CA TRP A 202 0.91 -24.82 20.80
C TRP A 202 0.58 -26.28 20.46
N PRO A 203 1.10 -27.26 21.20
CA PRO A 203 0.89 -28.68 20.89
C PRO A 203 -0.57 -29.12 20.84
N GLU A 204 -1.45 -28.51 21.62
CA GLU A 204 -2.84 -28.96 21.82
C GLU A 204 -3.84 -28.27 20.86
N GLY A 205 -3.37 -27.79 19.72
CA GLY A 205 -4.25 -27.17 18.71
C GLY A 205 -4.58 -25.71 18.97
N LEU A 206 -3.96 -25.07 19.96
CA LEU A 206 -4.03 -23.62 20.16
C LEU A 206 -3.00 -22.93 19.26
N SER A 207 -3.37 -21.78 18.70
CA SER A 207 -2.46 -20.88 17.97
C SER A 207 -2.68 -19.46 18.45
N SER A 208 -1.60 -18.82 18.90
CA SER A 208 -1.60 -17.46 19.43
C SER A 208 -0.81 -16.57 18.50
N GLN A 209 -1.43 -15.52 17.97
CA GLN A 209 -0.74 -14.52 17.14
C GLN A 209 -0.88 -13.14 17.77
N ILE A 210 0.26 -12.49 18.01
CA ILE A 210 0.33 -11.06 18.28
C ILE A 210 0.82 -10.34 17.03
N GLN A 211 0.13 -9.27 16.65
CA GLN A 211 0.46 -8.43 15.49
C GLN A 211 0.70 -7.01 15.96
N MET A 212 1.74 -6.38 15.46
CA MET A 212 2.08 -4.98 15.64
C MET A 212 1.95 -4.26 14.32
N THR A 213 1.32 -3.08 14.32
CA THR A 213 1.30 -2.14 13.19
C THR A 213 1.82 -0.78 13.69
N TYR A 214 2.77 -0.22 12.97
CA TYR A 214 3.33 1.09 13.24
C TYR A 214 3.22 1.99 12.01
N LEU A 215 2.76 3.20 12.20
CA LEU A 215 2.77 4.25 11.19
C LEU A 215 3.52 5.46 11.74
N GLY A 216 4.57 5.87 11.03
CA GLY A 216 5.44 6.98 11.39
C GLY A 216 4.78 8.35 11.26
N VAL A 217 5.54 9.37 11.58
CA VAL A 217 5.14 10.76 11.39
C VAL A 217 4.87 11.02 9.91
N ARG A 218 3.83 11.80 9.62
CA ARG A 218 3.46 12.22 8.28
C ARG A 218 3.35 13.72 8.21
N ASN A 219 3.88 14.33 7.16
CA ASN A 219 3.61 15.74 6.88
C ASN A 219 2.17 15.88 6.40
N LEU A 220 1.41 16.82 6.95
CA LEU A 220 0.05 17.12 6.52
C LEU A 220 0.03 18.28 5.52
N THR A 221 1.12 19.07 5.48
CA THR A 221 1.32 20.18 4.55
C THR A 221 2.61 19.98 3.75
N GLU A 222 2.64 20.52 2.53
CA GLU A 222 3.80 20.42 1.64
C GLU A 222 5.05 21.08 2.24
N ASP A 223 4.88 22.16 3.00
CA ASP A 223 5.95 22.93 3.67
C ASP A 223 6.46 22.29 4.98
N ARG A 224 5.94 21.14 5.36
CA ARG A 224 6.28 20.37 6.58
C ARG A 224 5.98 21.07 7.90
N THR A 225 5.15 22.13 7.90
CA THR A 225 4.83 22.90 9.11
C THR A 225 3.87 22.17 10.04
N ILE A 226 2.95 21.39 9.48
CA ILE A 226 1.98 20.59 10.25
C ILE A 226 2.23 19.11 10.01
N LYS A 227 2.23 18.33 11.10
CA LYS A 227 2.52 16.89 11.06
C LYS A 227 1.49 16.10 11.85
N ALA A 228 1.08 14.96 11.33
CA ALA A 228 0.36 13.95 12.09
C ALA A 228 1.34 13.15 12.97
N PRO A 229 0.99 12.82 14.21
CA PRO A 229 1.80 11.99 15.08
C PRO A 229 1.94 10.56 14.53
N SER A 230 2.99 9.88 14.95
CA SER A 230 3.11 8.43 14.76
C SER A 230 2.19 7.69 15.73
N TRP A 231 1.81 6.48 15.36
CA TRP A 231 1.08 5.58 16.24
C TRP A 231 1.56 4.13 16.09
N ILE A 232 1.31 3.36 17.13
CA ILE A 232 1.56 1.93 17.17
C ILE A 232 0.34 1.23 17.76
N ASP A 233 -0.09 0.15 17.12
CA ASP A 233 -1.19 -0.68 17.58
C ASP A 233 -0.80 -2.15 17.64
N PHE A 234 -1.43 -2.89 18.55
CA PHE A 234 -1.22 -4.31 18.73
C PHE A 234 -2.56 -5.05 18.75
N ASP A 235 -2.64 -6.10 17.92
CA ASP A 235 -3.78 -7.01 17.89
C ASP A 235 -3.38 -8.39 18.39
N LEU A 236 -4.32 -9.10 19.02
CA LEU A 236 -4.17 -10.48 19.44
C LEU A 236 -5.22 -11.35 18.76
N THR A 237 -4.79 -12.47 18.20
CA THR A 237 -5.66 -13.50 17.65
C THR A 237 -5.33 -14.84 18.27
N GLU A 238 -6.32 -15.45 18.92
CA GLU A 238 -6.26 -16.82 19.43
C GLU A 238 -7.16 -17.72 18.58
N ARG A 239 -6.65 -18.87 18.16
CA ARG A 239 -7.42 -19.90 17.46
C ARG A 239 -7.21 -21.22 18.18
N TYR A 240 -8.30 -21.88 18.50
CA TYR A 240 -8.27 -23.17 19.18
C TYR A 240 -9.04 -24.22 18.37
N LEU A 241 -8.32 -25.24 17.91
CA LEU A 241 -8.93 -26.41 17.30
C LEU A 241 -9.70 -27.22 18.37
N LEU A 242 -11.03 -27.16 18.31
CA LEU A 242 -11.84 -27.84 19.29
C LEU A 242 -11.70 -29.37 19.15
N PRO A 243 -11.48 -30.11 20.24
CA PRO A 243 -11.28 -31.55 20.18
C PRO A 243 -12.65 -32.31 19.99
N ILE A 244 -13.45 -31.82 19.04
CA ILE A 244 -14.77 -32.37 18.70
C ILE A 244 -14.62 -33.20 17.43
N LYS A 245 -14.94 -34.50 17.51
CA LYS A 245 -14.95 -35.37 16.33
C LYS A 245 -16.22 -35.12 15.52
N LEU A 246 -16.09 -34.49 14.39
CA LEU A 246 -17.14 -34.32 13.39
C LEU A 246 -17.04 -35.42 12.34
N SER A 247 -18.17 -35.78 11.70
CA SER A 247 -18.14 -36.71 10.55
C SER A 247 -17.35 -36.18 9.37
N HIS A 248 -17.35 -34.86 9.19
CA HIS A 248 -16.58 -34.15 8.16
C HIS A 248 -16.03 -32.85 8.72
N GLY A 249 -14.74 -32.60 8.50
CA GLY A 249 -14.09 -31.34 8.85
C GLY A 249 -13.74 -31.20 10.34
N HIS A 250 -13.48 -29.96 10.73
CA HIS A 250 -13.12 -29.59 12.11
C HIS A 250 -13.71 -28.22 12.49
N LEU A 251 -13.80 -27.97 13.78
CA LEU A 251 -14.34 -26.74 14.36
C LEU A 251 -13.24 -25.98 15.10
N GLU A 252 -13.11 -24.69 14.82
CA GLU A 252 -12.20 -23.79 15.53
C GLU A 252 -12.98 -22.72 16.32
N ALA A 253 -12.56 -22.46 17.56
CA ALA A 253 -12.93 -21.26 18.29
C ALA A 253 -11.91 -20.16 18.01
N ILE A 254 -12.39 -18.95 17.79
CA ILE A 254 -11.55 -17.79 17.47
C ILE A 254 -11.86 -16.68 18.47
N LEU A 255 -10.80 -16.09 19.05
CA LEU A 255 -10.85 -14.84 19.81
C LEU A 255 -9.96 -13.84 19.10
N TYR A 256 -10.50 -12.66 18.78
CA TYR A 256 -9.77 -11.54 18.21
C TYR A 256 -9.92 -10.32 19.12
N ILE A 257 -8.80 -9.71 19.47
CA ILE A 257 -8.74 -8.48 20.27
C ILE A 257 -7.98 -7.46 19.44
N GLN A 258 -8.69 -6.47 18.92
CA GLN A 258 -8.10 -5.31 18.25
C GLN A 258 -7.71 -4.28 19.31
N ASN A 259 -6.61 -3.55 19.04
CA ASN A 259 -6.07 -2.54 19.92
C ASN A 259 -5.92 -3.09 21.37
N LEU A 260 -5.08 -4.13 21.50
CA LEU A 260 -4.89 -4.90 22.74
C LEU A 260 -4.60 -4.01 23.97
N PHE A 261 -3.84 -2.94 23.78
CA PHE A 261 -3.46 -2.03 24.86
C PHE A 261 -4.40 -0.85 25.03
N ASN A 262 -5.47 -0.76 24.21
CA ASN A 262 -6.44 0.35 24.21
C ASN A 262 -5.77 1.72 24.09
N THR A 263 -4.81 1.82 23.16
CA THR A 263 -4.12 3.06 22.85
C THR A 263 -5.02 4.01 22.07
N ASN A 264 -4.90 5.31 22.30
CA ASN A 264 -5.55 6.30 21.44
C ASN A 264 -4.66 6.55 20.23
N TRP A 265 -5.25 6.50 19.03
CA TRP A 265 -4.55 6.72 17.77
C TRP A 265 -5.48 7.38 16.74
N GLU A 266 -4.88 7.94 15.70
CA GLU A 266 -5.59 8.64 14.64
C GLU A 266 -5.56 7.80 13.37
N GLN A 267 -6.73 7.34 12.91
CA GLN A 267 -6.87 6.48 11.74
C GLN A 267 -6.62 7.25 10.44
N ALA A 268 -7.21 8.42 10.31
CA ALA A 268 -6.97 9.35 9.23
C ALA A 268 -6.76 10.74 9.80
N THR A 269 -5.80 11.47 9.24
CA THR A 269 -5.42 12.80 9.72
C THR A 269 -5.06 13.65 8.51
N PHE A 270 -5.60 14.86 8.41
CA PHE A 270 -5.27 15.83 7.35
C PHE A 270 -5.33 17.25 7.90
N ALA A 271 -4.62 18.19 7.27
CA ALA A 271 -4.69 19.61 7.57
C ALA A 271 -5.68 20.29 6.63
N PHE A 272 -6.64 21.02 7.19
CA PHE A 272 -7.61 21.80 6.45
C PHE A 272 -8.04 23.06 7.22
N THR A 273 -8.62 24.04 6.52
CA THR A 273 -9.07 25.27 7.15
C THR A 273 -10.35 25.03 7.94
N SER A 274 -10.28 25.10 9.27
CA SER A 274 -11.44 25.10 10.15
C SER A 274 -12.11 26.49 10.19
N ARG A 275 -13.38 26.54 10.58
CA ARG A 275 -14.16 27.77 10.74
C ARG A 275 -15.04 27.69 11.98
N LEU A 276 -14.37 27.60 13.13
CA LEU A 276 -15.07 27.55 14.42
C LEU A 276 -15.50 28.96 14.87
N PRO A 277 -16.45 29.08 15.81
CA PRO A 277 -17.03 30.39 16.23
C PRO A 277 -16.03 31.44 16.70
N ASN A 278 -14.87 31.03 17.19
CA ASN A 278 -13.82 31.92 17.71
C ASN A 278 -12.63 32.13 16.78
N GLU A 279 -12.73 31.65 15.53
CA GLU A 279 -11.67 31.76 14.56
C GLU A 279 -11.81 33.00 13.68
N PRO A 280 -10.72 33.42 12.99
CA PRO A 280 -10.78 34.50 12.01
C PRO A 280 -11.83 34.21 10.90
N ALA A 281 -12.39 35.23 10.27
CA ALA A 281 -13.37 35.09 9.21
C ALA A 281 -12.89 34.21 8.02
N GLY A 282 -11.57 34.16 7.78
CA GLY A 282 -10.94 33.27 6.79
C GLY A 282 -10.75 31.83 7.25
N GLY A 283 -11.03 31.54 8.52
CA GLY A 283 -10.71 30.27 9.18
C GLY A 283 -9.24 30.19 9.63
N ALA A 284 -8.90 29.10 10.28
CA ALA A 284 -7.55 28.76 10.71
C ALA A 284 -7.18 27.36 10.17
N LEU A 285 -5.95 27.19 9.71
CA LEU A 285 -5.44 25.88 9.32
C LEU A 285 -5.30 25.00 10.56
N ASP A 286 -6.01 23.90 10.63
CA ASP A 286 -6.06 23.00 11.76
C ASP A 286 -5.99 21.53 11.35
N ILE A 287 -5.80 20.65 12.33
CA ILE A 287 -5.72 19.21 12.13
C ILE A 287 -7.11 18.60 12.29
N HIS A 288 -7.58 17.96 11.22
CA HIS A 288 -8.79 17.16 11.23
C HIS A 288 -8.42 15.68 11.28
N PHE A 289 -9.05 14.91 12.14
CA PHE A 289 -8.76 13.50 12.25
C PHE A 289 -9.98 12.63 12.53
N VAL A 290 -9.90 11.38 12.13
CA VAL A 290 -10.81 10.32 12.53
C VAL A 290 -10.11 9.51 13.63
N PRO A 291 -10.70 9.41 14.84
CA PRO A 291 -10.12 8.57 15.88
C PRO A 291 -10.09 7.11 15.46
N GLY A 292 -9.03 6.42 15.81
CA GLY A 292 -8.90 4.99 15.64
C GLY A 292 -9.86 4.21 16.56
N ASN A 293 -10.11 2.96 16.20
CA ASN A 293 -10.99 2.11 17.00
C ASN A 293 -10.42 1.91 18.40
N PRO A 294 -11.24 2.03 19.45
CA PRO A 294 -10.87 1.60 20.80
C PRO A 294 -10.67 0.09 20.82
N ARG A 295 -10.25 -0.45 21.97
CA ARG A 295 -10.18 -1.91 22.13
C ARG A 295 -11.52 -2.56 21.76
N PHE A 296 -11.44 -3.51 20.86
CA PHE A 296 -12.59 -4.28 20.39
C PHE A 296 -12.31 -5.76 20.57
N VAL A 297 -13.29 -6.51 21.09
CA VAL A 297 -13.17 -7.95 21.32
C VAL A 297 -14.26 -8.67 20.52
N MET A 298 -13.85 -9.67 19.74
CA MET A 298 -14.76 -10.51 18.96
C MET A 298 -14.46 -11.99 19.23
N GLY A 299 -15.51 -12.77 19.47
CA GLY A 299 -15.45 -14.23 19.54
C GLY A 299 -16.23 -14.86 18.39
N GLY A 300 -15.75 -15.99 17.89
CA GLY A 300 -16.39 -16.70 16.79
C GLY A 300 -16.10 -18.19 16.78
N LEU A 301 -16.91 -18.91 15.99
CA LEU A 301 -16.68 -20.31 15.66
C LEU A 301 -16.59 -20.44 14.15
N ALA A 302 -15.59 -21.18 13.67
CA ALA A 302 -15.39 -21.47 12.26
C ALA A 302 -15.43 -22.99 12.04
N TRP A 303 -16.27 -23.42 11.13
CA TRP A 303 -16.33 -24.82 10.72
C TRP A 303 -15.70 -24.96 9.33
N TYR A 304 -14.70 -25.82 9.26
CA TYR A 304 -14.00 -26.20 8.02
C TYR A 304 -14.45 -27.61 7.63
N PHE A 305 -15.05 -27.76 6.47
CA PHE A 305 -15.62 -29.01 5.94
C PHE A 305 -14.97 -29.42 4.61
#